data_e05623c6d04fd9d01b13ade06729de2f
#
_entry.id   e05623c6d04fd9d01b13ade06729de2f
#
_cell.length_a   1.000
_cell.length_b   1.000
_cell.length_c   1.000
_cell.angle_alpha   90.00
_cell.angle_beta   90.00
_cell.angle_gamma   90.00
#
_symmetry.space_group_name_H-M   'P 1'
#
loop_
_entity.id
_entity.type
_entity.pdbx_description
1 polymer ?
#
loop_
_entity_poly.entity_id
_entity_poly.type
_entity_poly.pdbx_seq_one_letter_code
_entity_poly.pdbx_strand_id
1 'polypeptide(L)'
;MRMKGMALGSAATFAISGAAAWANETVNVGICVSWPGYAMLEVASQKALISGYDLNITIFEDPLGGHAALAAGQVDVYGCTADYIPVAVDAGLNVANVAYLNPSYGVDHVILAAGMTAADLKGKKVAAPQAYIGQLLMGLWLDRQGIGPKDVEWVNLNADEAVGPMLSGDLSAAYMYEPWISKVLEAAPGAASVVNTTDPEMLKTGIFMDSMFMNKTFIAERRPAALAVLKAEWDARGYWHDNVDETNQLMADYLQWPVADLASVIGTNGKSLEGGIYMFDFDEAARTCGVLEGEPPFGLANGSMAASIALTNEWWIKLGLMTNKIDPAAGMDCSLMGDLVASGYRQSFSAN
;
A
#
# COMPACT_ATOMS: atom_id res chain seq x y z
N MET A 1 -14.19 -84.30 -40.50
CA MET A 1 -13.70 -82.96 -40.92
C MET A 1 -14.35 -81.90 -40.01
N ARG A 2 -13.64 -81.45 -38.99
CA ARG A 2 -14.17 -80.48 -37.96
C ARG A 2 -13.60 -79.13 -38.25
N MET A 3 -14.48 -78.15 -38.59
CA MET A 3 -14.15 -76.73 -38.72
C MET A 3 -14.10 -76.12 -37.33
N LYS A 4 -12.95 -75.51 -36.97
CA LYS A 4 -12.80 -74.72 -35.78
C LYS A 4 -13.19 -73.24 -36.11
N GLY A 5 -14.21 -72.77 -35.42
CA GLY A 5 -14.58 -71.35 -35.46
C GLY A 5 -13.58 -70.52 -34.73
N MET A 6 -13.15 -69.47 -35.38
CA MET A 6 -12.28 -68.40 -34.81
C MET A 6 -13.16 -67.29 -34.26
N ALA A 7 -13.10 -67.06 -32.94
CA ALA A 7 -13.77 -65.92 -32.28
C ALA A 7 -12.88 -64.70 -32.40
N LEU A 8 -13.38 -63.63 -33.06
CA LEU A 8 -12.77 -62.34 -33.05
C LEU A 8 -13.14 -61.59 -31.72
N GLY A 9 -12.15 -61.43 -30.86
CA GLY A 9 -12.27 -60.55 -29.69
C GLY A 9 -12.12 -59.05 -30.07
N SER A 10 -13.19 -58.29 -29.93
CA SER A 10 -13.12 -56.81 -30.05
C SER A 10 -12.44 -56.22 -28.83
N ALA A 11 -11.26 -55.69 -29.01
CA ALA A 11 -10.59 -54.84 -27.99
C ALA A 11 -11.22 -53.45 -27.97
N ALA A 12 -11.97 -53.15 -26.94
CA ALA A 12 -12.46 -51.79 -26.67
C ALA A 12 -11.30 -50.95 -26.12
N THR A 13 -10.80 -50.04 -26.93
CA THR A 13 -9.81 -49.02 -26.52
C THR A 13 -10.53 -47.91 -25.74
N PHE A 14 -10.37 -47.89 -24.42
CA PHE A 14 -10.77 -46.77 -23.59
C PHE A 14 -9.79 -45.63 -23.85
N ALA A 15 -10.20 -44.59 -24.57
CA ALA A 15 -9.51 -43.35 -24.67
C ALA A 15 -9.68 -42.59 -23.31
N ILE A 16 -8.66 -42.63 -22.47
CA ILE A 16 -8.58 -41.78 -21.30
C ILE A 16 -8.27 -40.36 -21.83
N SER A 17 -9.31 -39.53 -21.96
CA SER A 17 -9.16 -38.10 -22.18
C SER A 17 -8.62 -37.51 -20.89
N GLY A 18 -7.31 -37.49 -20.72
CA GLY A 18 -6.65 -36.71 -19.69
C GLY A 18 -6.94 -35.25 -19.99
N ALA A 19 -7.79 -34.59 -19.20
CA ALA A 19 -7.84 -33.14 -19.17
C ALA A 19 -6.45 -32.68 -18.77
N ALA A 20 -5.72 -32.06 -19.68
CA ALA A 20 -4.50 -31.36 -19.34
C ALA A 20 -4.91 -30.27 -18.32
N ALA A 21 -4.51 -30.46 -17.08
CA ALA A 21 -4.58 -29.34 -16.11
C ALA A 21 -3.66 -28.25 -16.65
N TRP A 22 -4.25 -27.18 -17.15
CA TRP A 22 -3.48 -26.00 -17.53
C TRP A 22 -2.88 -25.45 -16.24
N ALA A 23 -1.57 -25.28 -16.21
CA ALA A 23 -0.91 -24.56 -15.13
C ALA A 23 -1.51 -23.15 -15.05
N ASN A 24 -1.76 -22.67 -13.83
CA ASN A 24 -2.23 -21.31 -13.64
C ASN A 24 -1.23 -20.32 -14.25
N GLU A 25 -1.74 -19.21 -14.73
CA GLU A 25 -0.91 -18.11 -15.22
C GLU A 25 -0.31 -17.37 -14.01
N THR A 26 1.00 -17.09 -14.04
CA THR A 26 1.67 -16.38 -12.95
C THR A 26 1.48 -14.86 -13.08
N VAL A 27 1.15 -14.21 -11.97
CA VAL A 27 1.19 -12.75 -11.80
C VAL A 27 2.29 -12.41 -10.82
N ASN A 28 3.24 -11.56 -11.26
CA ASN A 28 4.33 -11.08 -10.41
C ASN A 28 3.88 -9.87 -9.62
N VAL A 29 3.92 -9.97 -8.30
CA VAL A 29 3.52 -8.92 -7.35
C VAL A 29 4.73 -8.46 -6.58
N GLY A 30 4.92 -7.16 -6.46
CA GLY A 30 5.85 -6.56 -5.52
C GLY A 30 5.10 -5.91 -4.37
N ILE A 31 5.71 -5.87 -3.20
CA ILE A 31 5.28 -5.00 -2.10
C ILE A 31 6.47 -4.19 -1.61
N CYS A 32 6.26 -2.91 -1.28
CA CYS A 32 7.33 -2.08 -0.76
C CYS A 32 7.45 -2.26 0.74
N VAL A 33 8.67 -2.47 1.18
CA VAL A 33 9.07 -2.80 2.52
C VAL A 33 8.29 -3.99 3.11
N SER A 34 8.75 -4.51 4.22
CA SER A 34 8.04 -5.56 4.97
C SER A 34 6.91 -4.91 5.78
N TRP A 35 5.75 -4.64 5.14
CA TRP A 35 4.65 -3.84 5.71
C TRP A 35 3.30 -4.57 5.67
N PRO A 36 2.56 -4.65 6.81
CA PRO A 36 1.29 -5.37 6.88
C PRO A 36 0.21 -4.86 5.92
N GLY A 37 0.18 -3.57 5.61
CA GLY A 37 -0.80 -2.94 4.73
C GLY A 37 -0.83 -3.49 3.30
N TYR A 38 0.23 -4.20 2.87
CA TYR A 38 0.34 -4.82 1.53
C TYR A 38 0.27 -6.34 1.56
N ALA A 39 0.11 -6.98 2.72
CA ALA A 39 0.22 -8.44 2.86
C ALA A 39 -1.06 -9.21 2.49
N MET A 40 -2.16 -8.53 2.12
CA MET A 40 -3.43 -9.20 1.83
C MET A 40 -3.36 -10.10 0.59
N LEU A 41 -2.54 -9.77 -0.41
CA LEU A 41 -2.35 -10.64 -1.57
C LEU A 41 -1.61 -11.94 -1.21
N GLU A 42 -0.75 -11.95 -0.20
CA GLU A 42 -0.17 -13.20 0.35
C GLU A 42 -1.25 -14.05 1.02
N VAL A 43 -2.15 -13.42 1.79
CA VAL A 43 -3.32 -14.11 2.34
C VAL A 43 -4.17 -14.72 1.22
N ALA A 44 -4.45 -13.94 0.16
CA ALA A 44 -5.21 -14.42 -0.99
C ALA A 44 -4.55 -15.64 -1.66
N SER A 45 -3.23 -15.63 -1.80
CA SER A 45 -2.44 -16.73 -2.36
C SER A 45 -2.55 -17.98 -1.49
N GLN A 46 -2.24 -17.87 -0.20
CA GLN A 46 -2.22 -19.01 0.72
C GLN A 46 -3.60 -19.62 0.99
N LYS A 47 -4.65 -18.80 0.93
CA LYS A 47 -6.04 -19.25 1.14
C LYS A 47 -6.77 -19.59 -0.16
N ALA A 48 -6.06 -19.61 -1.30
CA ALA A 48 -6.62 -19.91 -2.63
C ALA A 48 -7.85 -19.05 -2.97
N LEU A 49 -7.80 -17.75 -2.62
CA LEU A 49 -8.87 -16.79 -2.89
C LEU A 49 -8.80 -16.20 -4.30
N ILE A 50 -7.76 -16.54 -5.07
CA ILE A 50 -7.62 -16.16 -6.47
C ILE A 50 -7.70 -17.42 -7.35
N SER A 51 -8.53 -17.40 -8.39
CA SER A 51 -8.74 -18.55 -9.28
C SER A 51 -8.06 -18.31 -10.62
N GLY A 52 -7.36 -19.34 -11.14
CA GLY A 52 -6.74 -19.34 -12.47
C GLY A 52 -5.38 -18.62 -12.53
N TYR A 53 -4.91 -18.09 -11.41
CA TYR A 53 -3.63 -17.37 -11.32
C TYR A 53 -2.85 -17.80 -10.09
N ASP A 54 -1.53 -17.85 -10.22
CA ASP A 54 -0.60 -18.03 -9.12
C ASP A 54 0.12 -16.71 -8.88
N LEU A 55 0.17 -16.23 -7.62
CA LEU A 55 0.87 -14.99 -7.25
C LEU A 55 2.31 -15.32 -6.87
N ASN A 56 3.26 -14.66 -7.53
CA ASN A 56 4.67 -14.67 -7.15
C ASN A 56 5.00 -13.34 -6.48
N ILE A 57 5.05 -13.32 -5.13
CA ILE A 57 5.13 -12.10 -4.34
C ILE A 57 6.56 -11.86 -3.86
N THR A 58 7.09 -10.67 -4.10
CA THR A 58 8.44 -10.24 -3.72
C THR A 58 8.40 -8.97 -2.88
N ILE A 59 9.12 -8.96 -1.75
CA ILE A 59 9.31 -7.77 -0.91
C ILE A 59 10.49 -6.97 -1.46
N PHE A 60 10.28 -5.67 -1.68
CA PHE A 60 11.30 -4.70 -2.08
C PHE A 60 11.58 -3.78 -0.90
N GLU A 61 12.71 -3.97 -0.22
CA GLU A 61 13.12 -3.08 0.88
C GLU A 61 13.51 -1.66 0.40
N ASP A 62 13.79 -1.51 -0.90
CA ASP A 62 13.91 -0.22 -1.56
C ASP A 62 12.62 0.09 -2.35
N PRO A 63 11.76 1.02 -1.87
CA PRO A 63 10.53 1.40 -2.57
C PRO A 63 10.75 1.87 -4.01
N LEU A 64 11.83 2.62 -4.28
CA LEU A 64 12.13 3.12 -5.62
C LEU A 64 12.54 1.99 -6.56
N GLY A 65 13.27 0.99 -6.05
CA GLY A 65 13.62 -0.22 -6.80
C GLY A 65 12.36 -1.01 -7.20
N GLY A 66 11.37 -1.13 -6.32
CA GLY A 66 10.09 -1.75 -6.62
C GLY A 66 9.28 -1.01 -7.69
N HIS A 67 9.23 0.32 -7.63
CA HIS A 67 8.60 1.15 -8.68
C HIS A 67 9.32 1.03 -10.02
N ALA A 68 10.65 0.95 -10.02
CA ALA A 68 11.43 0.71 -11.24
C ALA A 68 11.14 -0.68 -11.84
N ALA A 69 11.03 -1.71 -11.01
CA ALA A 69 10.65 -3.07 -11.44
C ALA A 69 9.25 -3.10 -12.05
N LEU A 70 8.28 -2.39 -11.44
CA LEU A 70 6.93 -2.24 -11.97
C LEU A 70 6.93 -1.52 -13.34
N ALA A 71 7.63 -0.40 -13.44
CA ALA A 71 7.73 0.35 -14.69
C ALA A 71 8.37 -0.45 -15.82
N ALA A 72 9.35 -1.30 -15.50
CA ALA A 72 10.02 -2.21 -16.44
C ALA A 72 9.21 -3.47 -16.77
N GLY A 73 8.06 -3.70 -16.12
CA GLY A 73 7.24 -4.91 -16.31
C GLY A 73 7.87 -6.18 -15.70
N GLN A 74 8.81 -6.04 -14.78
CA GLN A 74 9.38 -7.16 -14.01
C GLN A 74 8.40 -7.65 -12.94
N VAL A 75 7.60 -6.74 -12.40
CA VAL A 75 6.37 -7.05 -11.64
C VAL A 75 5.18 -6.42 -12.35
N ASP A 76 4.04 -7.06 -12.24
CA ASP A 76 2.77 -6.67 -12.85
C ASP A 76 1.99 -5.70 -11.94
N VAL A 77 2.10 -5.94 -10.62
CA VAL A 77 1.38 -5.26 -9.54
C VAL A 77 2.37 -4.86 -8.46
N TYR A 78 2.17 -3.72 -7.82
CA TYR A 78 3.02 -3.25 -6.73
C TYR A 78 2.20 -2.55 -5.65
N GLY A 79 2.32 -3.02 -4.40
CA GLY A 79 1.79 -2.34 -3.22
C GLY A 79 2.82 -1.38 -2.65
N CYS A 80 2.52 -0.09 -2.59
CA CYS A 80 3.37 0.92 -1.96
C CYS A 80 2.57 2.20 -1.65
N THR A 81 3.18 3.18 -0.99
CA THR A 81 2.53 4.46 -0.68
C THR A 81 2.24 5.29 -1.94
N ALA A 82 1.15 6.05 -1.92
CA ALA A 82 0.62 6.79 -3.07
C ALA A 82 1.47 7.98 -3.53
N ASP A 83 2.37 8.44 -2.70
CA ASP A 83 3.15 9.66 -2.88
C ASP A 83 4.12 9.60 -4.06
N TYR A 84 4.47 8.41 -4.53
CA TYR A 84 5.36 8.22 -5.70
C TYR A 84 4.69 8.52 -7.04
N ILE A 85 3.35 8.49 -7.13
CA ILE A 85 2.66 8.58 -8.44
C ILE A 85 2.94 9.87 -9.22
N PRO A 86 3.02 11.07 -8.60
CA PRO A 86 3.38 12.29 -9.36
C PRO A 86 4.76 12.19 -10.00
N VAL A 87 5.74 11.62 -9.29
CA VAL A 87 7.11 11.41 -9.81
C VAL A 87 7.09 10.44 -11.00
N ALA A 88 6.32 9.36 -10.89
CA ALA A 88 6.17 8.39 -11.98
C ALA A 88 5.54 9.02 -13.24
N VAL A 89 4.53 9.87 -13.07
CA VAL A 89 3.87 10.58 -14.18
C VAL A 89 4.83 11.56 -14.85
N ASP A 90 5.56 12.39 -14.07
CA ASP A 90 6.53 13.36 -14.60
C ASP A 90 7.67 12.66 -15.35
N ALA A 91 8.09 11.49 -14.87
CA ALA A 91 9.08 10.65 -15.55
C ALA A 91 8.55 9.85 -16.76
N GLY A 92 7.24 9.93 -17.04
CA GLY A 92 6.60 9.19 -18.14
C GLY A 92 6.59 7.67 -17.94
N LEU A 93 6.59 7.18 -16.69
CA LEU A 93 6.60 5.76 -16.41
C LEU A 93 5.26 5.10 -16.73
N ASN A 94 5.33 3.85 -17.17
CA ASN A 94 4.16 3.07 -17.60
C ASN A 94 3.42 2.41 -16.41
N VAL A 95 3.02 3.23 -15.43
CA VAL A 95 2.36 2.77 -14.20
C VAL A 95 1.11 3.59 -13.89
N ALA A 96 0.15 2.98 -13.20
CA ALA A 96 -1.03 3.66 -12.68
C ALA A 96 -1.37 3.19 -11.26
N ASN A 97 -1.83 4.11 -10.42
CA ASN A 97 -2.53 3.79 -9.17
C ASN A 97 -3.95 3.30 -9.52
N VAL A 98 -4.30 2.10 -9.12
CA VAL A 98 -5.59 1.47 -9.44
C VAL A 98 -6.54 1.43 -8.25
N ALA A 99 -6.02 1.56 -7.03
CA ALA A 99 -6.82 1.60 -5.81
C ALA A 99 -6.03 2.17 -4.63
N TYR A 100 -6.68 2.92 -3.76
CA TYR A 100 -6.22 3.13 -2.40
C TYR A 100 -6.61 1.94 -1.54
N LEU A 101 -5.67 1.46 -0.73
CA LEU A 101 -5.83 0.28 0.11
C LEU A 101 -6.23 0.67 1.54
N ASN A 102 -5.48 1.55 2.15
CA ASN A 102 -5.66 2.02 3.51
C ASN A 102 -4.97 3.36 3.72
N PRO A 103 -5.55 4.29 4.48
CA PRO A 103 -4.83 5.42 5.05
C PRO A 103 -3.96 4.98 6.22
N SER A 104 -2.83 5.65 6.40
CA SER A 104 -2.21 5.74 7.71
C SER A 104 -3.21 6.36 8.69
N TYR A 105 -3.49 5.66 9.78
CA TYR A 105 -4.48 6.08 10.78
C TYR A 105 -3.83 6.23 12.16
N GLY A 106 -2.72 6.97 12.18
CA GLY A 106 -1.97 7.26 13.38
C GLY A 106 -0.65 6.49 13.52
N VAL A 107 -0.24 5.73 12.50
CA VAL A 107 1.04 5.02 12.54
C VAL A 107 2.22 5.94 12.26
N ASP A 108 2.01 7.02 11.50
CA ASP A 108 3.06 7.95 11.09
C ASP A 108 3.05 9.22 11.96
N HIS A 109 4.20 9.57 12.50
CA HIS A 109 4.37 10.71 13.41
C HIS A 109 5.52 11.62 13.01
N VAL A 110 5.44 12.88 13.45
CA VAL A 110 6.60 13.77 13.62
C VAL A 110 6.94 13.81 15.11
N ILE A 111 8.16 13.45 15.45
CA ILE A 111 8.69 13.43 16.81
C ILE A 111 9.68 14.59 16.96
N LEU A 112 9.51 15.44 17.97
CA LEU A 112 10.51 16.40 18.38
C LEU A 112 11.47 15.78 19.40
N ALA A 113 12.75 16.11 19.31
CA ALA A 113 13.74 15.74 20.31
C ALA A 113 13.41 16.39 21.67
N ALA A 114 13.92 15.81 22.75
CA ALA A 114 13.66 16.26 24.11
C ALA A 114 13.98 17.77 24.29
N GLY A 115 12.99 18.51 24.81
CA GLY A 115 13.10 19.94 25.08
C GLY A 115 12.99 20.87 23.86
N MET A 116 12.77 20.31 22.65
CA MET A 116 12.56 21.09 21.43
C MET A 116 11.10 21.53 21.28
N THR A 117 10.91 22.69 20.67
CA THR A 117 9.62 23.18 20.20
C THR A 117 9.68 23.44 18.70
N ALA A 118 8.52 23.63 18.04
CA ALA A 118 8.50 23.99 16.62
C ALA A 118 9.31 25.27 16.32
N ALA A 119 9.27 26.26 17.20
CA ALA A 119 9.98 27.53 17.02
C ALA A 119 11.52 27.37 16.96
N ASP A 120 12.04 26.31 17.57
CA ASP A 120 13.48 26.06 17.64
C ASP A 120 14.03 25.40 16.37
N LEU A 121 13.17 24.92 15.44
CA LEU A 121 13.58 24.10 14.29
C LEU A 121 14.26 24.88 13.16
N LYS A 122 14.14 26.23 13.12
CA LYS A 122 14.79 27.01 12.05
C LYS A 122 16.32 26.83 12.09
N GLY A 123 16.89 26.42 10.98
CA GLY A 123 18.32 26.10 10.83
C GLY A 123 18.75 24.80 11.52
N LYS A 124 17.81 23.97 11.97
CA LYS A 124 18.10 22.69 12.63
C LYS A 124 17.94 21.52 11.67
N LYS A 125 18.56 20.41 12.04
CA LYS A 125 18.46 19.14 11.32
C LYS A 125 17.14 18.45 11.65
N VAL A 126 16.39 18.10 10.60
CA VAL A 126 15.17 17.31 10.66
C VAL A 126 15.30 16.11 9.73
N ALA A 127 14.91 14.93 10.19
CA ALA A 127 15.08 13.70 9.40
C ALA A 127 13.75 13.23 8.83
N ALA A 128 13.75 12.88 7.56
CA ALA A 128 12.73 12.09 6.89
C ALA A 128 13.34 11.44 5.62
N PRO A 129 12.84 10.26 5.19
CA PRO A 129 13.23 9.69 3.91
C PRO A 129 12.85 10.63 2.77
N GLN A 130 13.80 10.89 1.87
CA GLN A 130 13.58 11.80 0.74
C GLN A 130 12.61 11.20 -0.28
N ALA A 131 11.72 12.03 -0.84
CA ALA A 131 10.72 11.64 -1.82
C ALA A 131 9.79 10.52 -1.33
N TYR A 132 9.46 10.52 -0.04
CA TYR A 132 8.61 9.53 0.61
C TYR A 132 7.59 10.21 1.54
N ILE A 133 6.56 9.46 1.93
CA ILE A 133 5.43 9.93 2.74
C ILE A 133 5.84 10.71 4.00
N GLY A 134 6.95 10.32 4.63
CA GLY A 134 7.48 10.99 5.82
C GLY A 134 7.94 12.41 5.56
N GLN A 135 8.51 12.68 4.39
CA GLN A 135 8.90 14.04 4.02
C GLN A 135 7.67 14.93 3.79
N LEU A 136 6.58 14.35 3.26
CA LEU A 136 5.30 15.05 3.12
C LEU A 136 4.69 15.40 4.48
N LEU A 137 4.63 14.45 5.42
CA LEU A 137 4.09 14.69 6.76
C LEU A 137 4.87 15.76 7.49
N MET A 138 6.20 15.66 7.52
CA MET A 138 7.08 16.65 8.11
C MET A 138 6.92 18.03 7.43
N GLY A 139 6.88 18.05 6.09
CA GLY A 139 6.74 19.30 5.33
C GLY A 139 5.40 20.00 5.59
N LEU A 140 4.29 19.25 5.57
CA LEU A 140 2.94 19.74 5.89
C LEU A 140 2.87 20.30 7.32
N TRP A 141 3.44 19.58 8.29
CA TRP A 141 3.45 20.02 9.67
C TRP A 141 4.31 21.29 9.85
N LEU A 142 5.52 21.33 9.29
CA LEU A 142 6.39 22.52 9.36
C LEU A 142 5.71 23.76 8.75
N ASP A 143 5.04 23.62 7.62
CA ASP A 143 4.31 24.70 6.96
C ASP A 143 3.22 25.31 7.86
N ARG A 144 2.49 24.46 8.59
CA ARG A 144 1.50 24.90 9.60
C ARG A 144 2.14 25.67 10.75
N GLN A 145 3.41 25.41 11.04
CA GLN A 145 4.18 26.16 12.05
C GLN A 145 4.81 27.43 11.48
N GLY A 146 4.56 27.76 10.19
CA GLY A 146 5.18 28.91 9.51
C GLY A 146 6.67 28.71 9.23
N ILE A 147 7.10 27.46 9.08
CA ILE A 147 8.47 27.05 8.77
C ILE A 147 8.49 26.47 7.35
N GLY A 148 9.16 27.14 6.44
CA GLY A 148 9.29 26.65 5.06
C GLY A 148 10.28 25.50 4.94
N PRO A 149 10.18 24.70 3.85
CA PRO A 149 11.13 23.58 3.62
C PRO A 149 12.60 24.01 3.57
N LYS A 150 12.89 25.26 3.25
CA LYS A 150 14.26 25.82 3.19
C LYS A 150 14.75 26.37 4.52
N ASP A 151 13.88 26.45 5.52
CA ASP A 151 14.23 26.96 6.84
C ASP A 151 14.85 25.90 7.75
N VAL A 152 14.90 24.64 7.33
CA VAL A 152 15.47 23.50 8.06
C VAL A 152 16.53 22.77 7.23
N GLU A 153 17.42 22.03 7.89
CA GLU A 153 18.39 21.15 7.24
C GLU A 153 17.81 19.74 7.16
N TRP A 154 17.44 19.30 5.96
CA TRP A 154 16.91 17.95 5.74
C TRP A 154 17.99 16.89 5.77
N VAL A 155 17.80 15.86 6.56
CA VAL A 155 18.64 14.65 6.62
C VAL A 155 17.84 13.47 6.09
N ASN A 156 18.35 12.83 5.05
CA ASN A 156 17.70 11.65 4.45
C ASN A 156 18.03 10.41 5.30
N LEU A 157 17.10 10.03 6.19
CA LEU A 157 17.20 8.84 7.04
C LEU A 157 15.83 8.16 7.13
N ASN A 158 15.84 6.84 7.14
CA ASN A 158 14.68 6.04 7.52
C ASN A 158 14.41 6.14 9.03
N ALA A 159 13.22 5.70 9.47
CA ALA A 159 12.81 5.84 10.87
C ALA A 159 13.76 5.09 11.83
N ASP A 160 14.22 3.89 11.47
CA ASP A 160 15.15 3.08 12.25
C ASP A 160 16.53 3.75 12.37
N GLU A 161 17.03 4.33 11.28
CA GLU A 161 18.31 5.06 11.23
C GLU A 161 18.27 6.36 12.04
N ALA A 162 17.09 7.00 12.15
CA ALA A 162 16.92 8.25 12.87
C ALA A 162 16.88 8.08 14.40
N VAL A 163 16.64 6.88 14.94
CA VAL A 163 16.58 6.62 16.40
C VAL A 163 17.85 7.08 17.10
N GLY A 164 19.02 6.61 16.66
CA GLY A 164 20.30 6.99 17.29
C GLY A 164 20.55 8.49 17.31
N PRO A 165 20.48 9.19 16.15
CA PRO A 165 20.63 10.64 16.05
C PRO A 165 19.59 11.45 16.86
N MET A 166 18.36 10.95 17.02
CA MET A 166 17.36 11.57 17.90
C MET A 166 17.78 11.46 19.39
N LEU A 167 18.27 10.30 19.79
CA LEU A 167 18.70 10.07 21.19
C LEU A 167 19.99 10.83 21.54
N SER A 168 20.92 11.00 20.58
CA SER A 168 22.15 11.77 20.78
C SER A 168 21.95 13.29 20.73
N GLY A 169 20.82 13.77 20.22
CA GLY A 169 20.55 15.19 19.99
C GLY A 169 21.14 15.75 18.70
N ASP A 170 21.60 14.91 17.77
CA ASP A 170 22.08 15.31 16.45
C ASP A 170 20.93 15.72 15.52
N LEU A 171 19.73 15.24 15.80
CA LEU A 171 18.47 15.63 15.14
C LEU A 171 17.56 16.37 16.12
N SER A 172 16.88 17.38 15.62
CA SER A 172 15.89 18.16 16.38
C SER A 172 14.45 17.68 16.18
N ALA A 173 14.20 17.01 15.05
CA ALA A 173 12.94 16.34 14.76
C ALA A 173 13.15 15.18 13.78
N ALA A 174 12.27 14.20 13.82
CA ALA A 174 12.27 13.13 12.84
C ALA A 174 10.84 12.67 12.52
N TYR A 175 10.61 12.30 11.27
CA TYR A 175 9.50 11.43 10.91
C TYR A 175 9.79 10.01 11.39
N MET A 176 8.79 9.40 12.01
CA MET A 176 8.88 8.04 12.52
C MET A 176 7.54 7.32 12.43
N TYR A 177 7.61 5.98 12.45
CA TYR A 177 6.46 5.08 12.58
C TYR A 177 6.82 3.98 13.60
N GLU A 178 5.81 3.24 14.07
CA GLU A 178 6.07 2.13 15.00
C GLU A 178 6.89 1.00 14.34
N PRO A 179 7.80 0.35 15.09
CA PRO A 179 8.03 0.46 16.56
C PRO A 179 9.06 1.53 16.97
N TRP A 180 9.54 2.36 16.05
CA TRP A 180 10.64 3.31 16.28
C TRP A 180 10.21 4.51 17.13
N ILE A 181 8.93 4.89 17.05
CA ILE A 181 8.33 5.95 17.90
C ILE A 181 8.46 5.57 19.37
N SER A 182 7.95 4.38 19.73
CA SER A 182 8.01 3.87 21.10
C SER A 182 9.44 3.83 21.63
N LYS A 183 10.40 3.38 20.81
CA LYS A 183 11.82 3.34 21.22
C LYS A 183 12.39 4.73 21.56
N VAL A 184 12.05 5.76 20.78
CA VAL A 184 12.54 7.11 21.06
C VAL A 184 11.84 7.70 22.26
N LEU A 185 10.51 7.59 22.37
CA LEU A 185 9.75 8.17 23.47
C LEU A 185 10.09 7.53 24.84
N GLU A 186 10.37 6.23 24.86
CA GLU A 186 10.79 5.53 26.06
C GLU A 186 12.23 5.91 26.49
N ALA A 187 13.15 6.04 25.53
CA ALA A 187 14.56 6.28 25.81
C ALA A 187 14.91 7.76 26.04
N ALA A 188 14.11 8.70 25.51
CA ALA A 188 14.33 10.14 25.61
C ALA A 188 13.15 10.85 26.32
N PRO A 189 13.08 10.85 27.68
CA PRO A 189 12.06 11.60 28.41
C PRO A 189 12.05 13.07 28.01
N GLY A 190 10.89 13.55 27.52
CA GLY A 190 10.73 14.91 27.01
C GLY A 190 10.77 15.03 25.49
N ALA A 191 11.08 13.96 24.75
CA ALA A 191 10.73 13.84 23.34
C ALA A 191 9.19 13.77 23.19
N ALA A 192 8.63 14.32 22.13
CA ALA A 192 7.18 14.40 21.98
C ALA A 192 6.73 14.18 20.53
N SER A 193 5.67 13.40 20.36
CA SER A 193 4.89 13.39 19.13
C SER A 193 4.10 14.69 19.03
N VAL A 194 4.25 15.41 17.92
CA VAL A 194 3.64 16.73 17.72
C VAL A 194 2.57 16.76 16.64
N VAL A 195 2.54 15.75 15.81
CA VAL A 195 1.49 15.45 14.85
C VAL A 195 1.55 13.98 14.48
N ASN A 196 0.44 13.38 14.22
CA ASN A 196 0.32 12.06 13.60
C ASN A 196 -0.80 12.05 12.55
N THR A 197 -0.92 10.96 11.86
CA THR A 197 -1.88 10.80 10.76
C THR A 197 -3.32 10.55 11.19
N THR A 198 -3.67 10.59 12.51
CA THR A 198 -5.07 10.72 12.95
C THR A 198 -5.57 12.16 12.92
N ASP A 199 -4.68 13.17 12.75
CA ASP A 199 -5.09 14.57 12.62
C ASP A 199 -6.09 14.68 11.42
N PRO A 200 -7.34 15.13 11.65
CA PRO A 200 -8.34 15.25 10.58
C PRO A 200 -7.87 16.10 9.40
N GLU A 201 -7.03 17.09 9.64
CA GLU A 201 -6.47 17.93 8.59
C GLU A 201 -5.40 17.19 7.76
N MET A 202 -4.81 16.12 8.29
CA MET A 202 -3.94 15.21 7.54
C MET A 202 -4.76 14.18 6.79
N LEU A 203 -5.69 13.49 7.47
CA LEU A 203 -6.53 12.45 6.87
C LEU A 203 -7.31 12.94 5.65
N LYS A 204 -7.96 14.11 5.74
CA LYS A 204 -8.76 14.67 4.63
C LYS A 204 -7.95 15.03 3.37
N THR A 205 -6.62 15.08 3.47
CA THR A 205 -5.76 15.32 2.28
C THR A 205 -5.74 14.14 1.33
N GLY A 206 -5.97 12.92 1.84
CA GLY A 206 -5.83 11.68 1.09
C GLY A 206 -4.41 11.38 0.62
N ILE A 207 -3.39 12.06 1.16
CA ILE A 207 -1.98 11.88 0.76
C ILE A 207 -1.38 10.63 1.41
N PHE A 208 -1.74 10.36 2.68
CA PHE A 208 -1.12 9.31 3.49
C PHE A 208 -1.83 7.97 3.26
N MET A 209 -1.76 7.49 2.02
CA MET A 209 -2.45 6.29 1.55
C MET A 209 -1.46 5.23 1.10
N ASP A 210 -1.71 4.01 1.53
CA ASP A 210 -1.19 2.82 0.86
C ASP A 210 -2.01 2.56 -0.40
N SER A 211 -1.34 2.12 -1.46
CA SER A 211 -1.92 2.01 -2.79
C SER A 211 -1.54 0.72 -3.49
N MET A 212 -2.39 0.30 -4.40
CA MET A 212 -2.05 -0.71 -5.39
C MET A 212 -1.76 -0.03 -6.73
N PHE A 213 -0.56 -0.26 -7.23
CA PHE A 213 -0.12 0.16 -8.56
C PHE A 213 -0.11 -1.03 -9.51
N MET A 214 -0.40 -0.77 -10.78
CA MET A 214 -0.25 -1.77 -11.83
C MET A 214 0.51 -1.18 -13.02
N ASN A 215 1.26 -2.02 -13.73
CA ASN A 215 1.82 -1.68 -15.03
C ASN A 215 0.67 -1.51 -16.04
N LYS A 216 0.64 -0.41 -16.79
CA LYS A 216 -0.46 -0.14 -17.73
C LYS A 216 -0.55 -1.16 -18.87
N THR A 217 0.58 -1.74 -19.29
CA THR A 217 0.58 -2.83 -20.27
C THR A 217 -0.09 -4.08 -19.69
N PHE A 218 0.18 -4.41 -18.42
CA PHE A 218 -0.51 -5.51 -17.73
C PHE A 218 -2.03 -5.28 -17.69
N ILE A 219 -2.47 -4.07 -17.33
CA ILE A 219 -3.91 -3.72 -17.33
C ILE A 219 -4.52 -3.90 -18.73
N ALA A 220 -3.83 -3.47 -19.79
CA ALA A 220 -4.34 -3.49 -21.15
C ALA A 220 -4.35 -4.89 -21.76
N GLU A 221 -3.28 -5.67 -21.58
CA GLU A 221 -3.06 -6.95 -22.25
C GLU A 221 -3.54 -8.16 -21.44
N ARG A 222 -3.54 -8.04 -20.10
CA ARG A 222 -3.91 -9.12 -19.16
C ARG A 222 -5.02 -8.68 -18.20
N ARG A 223 -6.01 -7.94 -18.72
CA ARG A 223 -7.10 -7.37 -17.91
C ARG A 223 -7.84 -8.36 -17.01
N PRO A 224 -8.13 -9.62 -17.44
CA PRO A 224 -8.72 -10.61 -16.54
C PRO A 224 -7.85 -10.92 -15.32
N ALA A 225 -6.52 -11.00 -15.50
CA ALA A 225 -5.57 -11.19 -14.40
C ALA A 225 -5.54 -9.98 -13.46
N ALA A 226 -5.51 -8.76 -14.02
CA ALA A 226 -5.54 -7.52 -13.24
C ALA A 226 -6.82 -7.42 -12.39
N LEU A 227 -7.98 -7.76 -12.94
CA LEU A 227 -9.25 -7.82 -12.21
C LEU A 227 -9.24 -8.90 -11.13
N ALA A 228 -8.68 -10.08 -11.41
CA ALA A 228 -8.61 -11.17 -10.44
C ALA A 228 -7.74 -10.80 -9.24
N VAL A 229 -6.57 -10.16 -9.47
CA VAL A 229 -5.69 -9.69 -8.39
C VAL A 229 -6.36 -8.59 -7.57
N LEU A 230 -6.97 -7.61 -8.24
CA LEU A 230 -7.66 -6.52 -7.55
C LEU A 230 -8.80 -7.05 -6.69
N LYS A 231 -9.60 -8.00 -7.20
CA LYS A 231 -10.66 -8.66 -6.44
C LYS A 231 -10.12 -9.46 -5.25
N ALA A 232 -9.01 -10.19 -5.44
CA ALA A 232 -8.40 -11.01 -4.41
C ALA A 232 -7.93 -10.20 -3.19
N GLU A 233 -7.55 -8.95 -3.37
CA GLU A 233 -7.21 -8.02 -2.29
C GLU A 233 -8.38 -7.86 -1.30
N TRP A 234 -9.59 -7.61 -1.80
CA TRP A 234 -10.77 -7.45 -0.94
C TRP A 234 -11.37 -8.78 -0.46
N ASP A 235 -11.24 -9.84 -1.23
CA ASP A 235 -11.61 -11.19 -0.75
C ASP A 235 -10.72 -11.58 0.44
N ALA A 236 -9.43 -11.26 0.40
CA ALA A 236 -8.50 -11.50 1.50
C ALA A 236 -8.82 -10.65 2.74
N ARG A 237 -9.24 -9.40 2.57
CA ARG A 237 -9.71 -8.57 3.69
C ARG A 237 -10.98 -9.13 4.33
N GLY A 238 -11.90 -9.67 3.53
CA GLY A 238 -13.06 -10.40 4.05
C GLY A 238 -12.66 -11.62 4.85
N TYR A 239 -11.71 -12.40 4.33
CA TYR A 239 -11.17 -13.56 5.04
C TYR A 239 -10.49 -13.14 6.36
N TRP A 240 -9.67 -12.09 6.35
CA TRP A 240 -9.02 -11.55 7.54
C TRP A 240 -10.02 -11.13 8.60
N HIS A 241 -11.08 -10.39 8.22
CA HIS A 241 -12.15 -9.99 9.15
C HIS A 241 -12.75 -11.19 9.91
N ASP A 242 -12.99 -12.30 9.21
CA ASP A 242 -13.64 -13.47 9.77
C ASP A 242 -12.65 -14.42 10.49
N ASN A 243 -11.33 -14.28 10.26
CA ASN A 243 -10.26 -15.18 10.73
C ASN A 243 -9.02 -14.40 11.21
N VAL A 244 -9.22 -13.42 12.11
CA VAL A 244 -8.18 -12.43 12.46
C VAL A 244 -6.91 -13.08 13.00
N ASP A 245 -7.00 -13.96 14.00
CA ASP A 245 -5.82 -14.53 14.66
C ASP A 245 -5.00 -15.37 13.68
N GLU A 246 -5.65 -16.21 12.88
CA GLU A 246 -4.99 -17.02 11.87
C GLU A 246 -4.31 -16.16 10.81
N THR A 247 -5.01 -15.13 10.34
CA THR A 247 -4.51 -14.27 9.26
C THR A 247 -3.40 -13.35 9.73
N ASN A 248 -3.50 -12.81 10.96
CA ASN A 248 -2.42 -12.04 11.57
C ASN A 248 -1.15 -12.90 11.73
N GLN A 249 -1.29 -14.17 12.15
CA GLN A 249 -0.15 -15.07 12.25
C GLN A 249 0.47 -15.36 10.87
N LEU A 250 -0.37 -15.62 9.84
CA LEU A 250 0.09 -15.85 8.48
C LEU A 250 0.88 -14.66 7.91
N MET A 251 0.36 -13.43 8.09
CA MET A 251 1.05 -12.22 7.64
C MET A 251 2.34 -11.98 8.42
N ALA A 252 2.34 -12.22 9.73
CA ALA A 252 3.51 -12.08 10.59
C ALA A 252 4.63 -13.06 10.16
N ASP A 253 4.29 -14.32 9.91
CA ASP A 253 5.23 -15.34 9.42
C ASP A 253 5.82 -14.95 8.06
N TYR A 254 4.99 -14.46 7.13
CA TYR A 254 5.43 -14.01 5.81
C TYR A 254 6.36 -12.80 5.88
N LEU A 255 5.98 -11.79 6.66
CA LEU A 255 6.76 -10.55 6.84
C LEU A 255 7.96 -10.72 7.77
N GLN A 256 8.08 -11.87 8.44
CA GLN A 256 9.08 -12.15 9.48
C GLN A 256 8.99 -11.17 10.67
N TRP A 257 7.77 -10.80 11.04
CA TRP A 257 7.49 -9.95 12.18
C TRP A 257 7.00 -10.76 13.39
N PRO A 258 7.26 -10.31 14.62
CA PRO A 258 6.49 -10.78 15.78
C PRO A 258 4.99 -10.48 15.56
N VAL A 259 4.11 -11.44 15.82
CA VAL A 259 2.65 -11.25 15.62
C VAL A 259 2.09 -10.09 16.46
N ALA A 260 2.68 -9.83 17.63
CA ALA A 260 2.30 -8.69 18.47
C ALA A 260 2.61 -7.35 17.81
N ASP A 261 3.75 -7.25 17.11
CA ASP A 261 4.14 -6.02 16.39
C ASP A 261 3.22 -5.81 15.18
N LEU A 262 2.89 -6.87 14.44
CA LEU A 262 1.91 -6.81 13.36
C LEU A 262 0.54 -6.35 13.89
N ALA A 263 0.07 -6.93 14.99
CA ALA A 263 -1.21 -6.57 15.60
C ALA A 263 -1.23 -5.12 16.12
N SER A 264 -0.07 -4.55 16.49
CA SER A 264 0.03 -3.13 16.87
C SER A 264 -0.16 -2.17 15.70
N VAL A 265 -0.11 -2.66 14.46
CA VAL A 265 -0.33 -1.86 13.24
C VAL A 265 -1.73 -2.07 12.68
N ILE A 266 -2.19 -3.32 12.53
CA ILE A 266 -3.47 -3.63 11.87
C ILE A 266 -4.60 -3.99 12.83
N GLY A 267 -4.31 -4.13 14.12
CA GLY A 267 -5.30 -4.50 15.13
C GLY A 267 -5.58 -6.00 15.22
N THR A 268 -6.53 -6.33 16.11
CA THR A 268 -6.96 -7.70 16.41
C THR A 268 -8.45 -7.93 16.20
N ASN A 269 -9.13 -6.99 15.54
CA ASN A 269 -10.59 -7.03 15.33
C ASN A 269 -10.99 -7.22 13.86
N GLY A 270 -10.02 -7.39 12.95
CA GLY A 270 -10.28 -7.56 11.52
C GLY A 270 -10.79 -6.31 10.81
N LYS A 271 -10.58 -5.12 11.39
CA LYS A 271 -11.15 -3.88 10.86
C LYS A 271 -10.14 -2.75 10.75
N SER A 272 -9.69 -2.24 11.88
CA SER A 272 -8.77 -1.08 11.91
C SER A 272 -8.24 -0.87 13.32
N LEU A 273 -7.14 -0.15 13.41
CA LEU A 273 -6.55 0.27 14.68
C LEU A 273 -6.25 1.77 14.61
N GLU A 274 -6.81 2.55 15.53
CA GLU A 274 -6.35 3.92 15.76
C GLU A 274 -4.93 3.87 16.37
N GLY A 275 -3.99 4.58 15.76
CA GLY A 275 -2.55 4.45 16.03
C GLY A 275 -1.83 3.52 15.04
N GLY A 276 -2.55 2.84 14.16
CA GLY A 276 -2.05 1.98 13.10
C GLY A 276 -2.54 2.42 11.72
N ILE A 277 -3.17 1.49 11.01
CA ILE A 277 -3.78 1.72 9.70
C ILE A 277 -5.29 1.42 9.72
N TYR A 278 -6.01 2.03 8.80
CA TYR A 278 -7.43 1.79 8.57
C TYR A 278 -7.60 1.04 7.24
N MET A 279 -7.98 -0.23 7.28
CA MET A 279 -8.18 -1.02 6.07
C MET A 279 -9.50 -0.64 5.40
N PHE A 280 -9.44 0.03 4.23
CA PHE A 280 -10.65 0.32 3.45
C PHE A 280 -11.38 -0.96 3.09
N ASP A 281 -12.71 -0.92 3.14
CA ASP A 281 -13.51 -1.89 2.42
C ASP A 281 -13.55 -1.56 0.92
N PHE A 282 -14.11 -2.47 0.13
CA PHE A 282 -14.21 -2.30 -1.32
C PHE A 282 -14.99 -1.02 -1.70
N ASP A 283 -16.10 -0.76 -1.03
CA ASP A 283 -16.96 0.37 -1.33
C ASP A 283 -16.29 1.71 -1.00
N GLU A 284 -15.55 1.76 0.12
CA GLU A 284 -14.75 2.93 0.51
C GLU A 284 -13.65 3.22 -0.52
N ALA A 285 -12.91 2.19 -0.93
CA ALA A 285 -11.89 2.32 -1.97
C ALA A 285 -12.49 2.72 -3.33
N ALA A 286 -13.64 2.15 -3.71
CA ALA A 286 -14.34 2.51 -4.95
C ALA A 286 -14.82 3.97 -4.95
N ARG A 287 -15.21 4.50 -3.79
CA ARG A 287 -15.56 5.92 -3.63
C ARG A 287 -14.34 6.84 -3.77
N THR A 288 -13.14 6.44 -3.31
CA THR A 288 -11.93 7.25 -3.55
C THR A 288 -11.59 7.36 -5.03
N CYS A 289 -11.92 6.34 -5.80
CA CYS A 289 -11.83 6.33 -7.27
C CYS A 289 -12.94 7.14 -7.97
N GLY A 290 -14.05 7.43 -7.29
CA GLY A 290 -15.21 8.10 -7.90
C GLY A 290 -16.10 7.18 -8.76
N VAL A 291 -15.98 5.85 -8.61
CA VAL A 291 -16.75 4.87 -9.39
C VAL A 291 -17.94 4.29 -8.63
N LEU A 292 -18.12 4.69 -7.38
CA LEU A 292 -19.28 4.36 -6.55
C LEU A 292 -19.80 5.64 -5.88
N GLU A 293 -21.12 5.76 -5.75
CA GLU A 293 -21.76 6.91 -5.07
C GLU A 293 -21.47 6.93 -3.57
N GLY A 294 -21.49 8.13 -2.99
CA GLY A 294 -21.23 8.38 -1.57
C GLY A 294 -19.83 8.91 -1.31
N GLU A 295 -19.57 9.30 -0.08
CA GLU A 295 -18.28 9.82 0.35
C GLU A 295 -17.45 8.73 1.03
N PRO A 296 -16.13 8.66 0.79
CA PRO A 296 -15.23 7.85 1.60
C PRO A 296 -15.16 8.38 3.04
N PRO A 297 -14.61 7.61 3.99
CA PRO A 297 -14.42 8.09 5.37
C PRO A 297 -13.41 9.26 5.46
N PHE A 298 -13.28 9.82 6.66
CA PHE A 298 -12.29 10.87 7.02
C PHE A 298 -12.47 12.22 6.31
N GLY A 299 -13.68 12.52 5.82
CA GLY A 299 -13.95 13.78 5.11
C GLY A 299 -13.33 13.85 3.71
N LEU A 300 -12.95 12.71 3.16
CA LEU A 300 -12.50 12.61 1.77
C LEU A 300 -13.69 12.83 0.82
N ALA A 301 -13.47 13.56 -0.25
CA ALA A 301 -14.47 13.69 -1.30
C ALA A 301 -14.56 12.42 -2.16
N ASN A 302 -15.73 12.18 -2.75
CA ASN A 302 -15.87 11.18 -3.80
C ASN A 302 -14.91 11.49 -4.96
N GLY A 303 -14.14 10.50 -5.43
CA GLY A 303 -13.09 10.71 -6.43
C GLY A 303 -11.83 11.41 -5.88
N SER A 304 -11.60 11.37 -4.57
CA SER A 304 -10.48 12.05 -3.89
C SER A 304 -9.10 11.65 -4.39
N MET A 305 -8.94 10.48 -5.03
CA MET A 305 -7.63 10.04 -5.55
C MET A 305 -6.98 11.07 -6.46
N ALA A 306 -7.72 11.65 -7.40
CA ALA A 306 -7.18 12.67 -8.30
C ALA A 306 -6.72 13.94 -7.55
N ALA A 307 -7.52 14.39 -6.56
CA ALA A 307 -7.17 15.55 -5.74
C ALA A 307 -5.94 15.30 -4.86
N SER A 308 -5.82 14.10 -4.30
CA SER A 308 -4.65 13.69 -3.51
C SER A 308 -3.38 13.66 -4.34
N ILE A 309 -3.43 13.12 -5.58
CA ILE A 309 -2.30 13.12 -6.51
C ILE A 309 -1.89 14.56 -6.86
N ALA A 310 -2.85 15.45 -7.14
CA ALA A 310 -2.57 16.86 -7.42
C ALA A 310 -1.90 17.56 -6.24
N LEU A 311 -2.43 17.35 -5.02
CA LEU A 311 -1.89 17.95 -3.81
C LEU A 311 -0.48 17.42 -3.48
N THR A 312 -0.25 16.12 -3.67
CA THR A 312 1.08 15.53 -3.52
C THR A 312 2.08 16.15 -4.50
N ASN A 313 1.69 16.33 -5.77
CA ASN A 313 2.53 17.00 -6.75
C ASN A 313 2.86 18.45 -6.35
N GLU A 314 1.89 19.21 -5.84
CA GLU A 314 2.13 20.57 -5.34
C GLU A 314 3.15 20.59 -4.20
N TRP A 315 3.08 19.63 -3.28
CA TRP A 315 4.04 19.49 -2.20
C TRP A 315 5.42 19.06 -2.68
N TRP A 316 5.51 18.14 -3.67
CA TRP A 316 6.80 17.78 -4.25
C TRP A 316 7.47 18.96 -4.95
N ILE A 317 6.70 19.85 -5.60
CA ILE A 317 7.22 21.10 -6.15
C ILE A 317 7.69 22.03 -5.02
N LYS A 318 6.90 22.21 -3.95
CA LYS A 318 7.25 23.05 -2.81
C LYS A 318 8.50 22.55 -2.08
N LEU A 319 8.69 21.25 -1.97
CA LEU A 319 9.87 20.60 -1.40
C LEU A 319 11.07 20.57 -2.36
N GLY A 320 10.89 20.98 -3.61
CA GLY A 320 11.97 21.10 -4.61
C GLY A 320 12.34 19.76 -5.27
N LEU A 321 11.49 18.75 -5.14
CA LEU A 321 11.69 17.42 -5.76
C LEU A 321 11.15 17.35 -7.19
N MET A 322 10.16 18.17 -7.49
CA MET A 322 9.56 18.29 -8.83
C MET A 322 9.52 19.75 -9.28
N THR A 323 9.44 19.97 -10.58
CA THR A 323 9.31 21.32 -11.18
C THR A 323 8.02 21.50 -11.97
N ASN A 324 7.43 20.39 -12.43
CA ASN A 324 6.27 20.41 -13.32
C ASN A 324 4.98 20.06 -12.55
N LYS A 325 3.88 20.71 -12.94
CA LYS A 325 2.55 20.23 -12.59
C LYS A 325 2.19 19.09 -13.53
N ILE A 326 1.71 17.99 -12.96
CA ILE A 326 1.26 16.83 -13.73
C ILE A 326 -0.28 16.83 -13.86
N ASP A 327 -0.79 16.08 -14.84
CA ASP A 327 -2.20 15.72 -14.89
C ASP A 327 -2.43 14.48 -13.98
N PRO A 328 -3.21 14.59 -12.90
CA PRO A 328 -3.50 13.45 -12.03
C PRO A 328 -4.10 12.24 -12.75
N ALA A 329 -4.92 12.50 -13.79
CA ALA A 329 -5.53 11.42 -14.56
C ALA A 329 -4.50 10.54 -15.29
N ALA A 330 -3.31 11.06 -15.58
CA ALA A 330 -2.23 10.27 -16.17
C ALA A 330 -1.63 9.26 -15.18
N GLY A 331 -1.82 9.46 -13.86
CA GLY A 331 -1.26 8.63 -12.79
C GLY A 331 -2.23 7.61 -12.21
N MET A 332 -3.49 7.56 -12.65
CA MET A 332 -4.51 6.68 -12.08
C MET A 332 -5.26 5.91 -13.17
N ASP A 333 -5.78 4.73 -12.81
CA ASP A 333 -6.69 3.96 -13.65
C ASP A 333 -7.74 3.26 -12.77
N CYS A 334 -8.85 3.92 -12.55
CA CYS A 334 -9.97 3.39 -11.78
C CYS A 334 -10.92 2.49 -12.59
N SER A 335 -10.58 2.15 -13.85
CA SER A 335 -11.45 1.35 -14.71
C SER A 335 -11.65 -0.08 -14.18
N LEU A 336 -10.63 -0.67 -13.53
CA LEU A 336 -10.74 -1.99 -12.92
C LEU A 336 -11.71 -1.99 -11.73
N MET A 337 -11.65 -0.97 -10.87
CA MET A 337 -12.63 -0.77 -9.80
C MET A 337 -14.04 -0.58 -10.35
N GLY A 338 -14.18 0.20 -11.42
CA GLY A 338 -15.44 0.41 -12.13
C GLY A 338 -16.03 -0.89 -12.69
N ASP A 339 -15.20 -1.76 -13.27
CA ASP A 339 -15.64 -3.07 -13.79
C ASP A 339 -16.12 -3.97 -12.63
N LEU A 340 -15.43 -4.00 -11.49
CA LEU A 340 -15.88 -4.75 -10.31
C LEU A 340 -17.22 -4.23 -9.79
N VAL A 341 -17.39 -2.92 -9.67
CA VAL A 341 -18.68 -2.30 -9.29
C VAL A 341 -19.78 -2.69 -10.28
N ALA A 342 -19.53 -2.58 -11.57
CA ALA A 342 -20.50 -2.91 -12.64
C ALA A 342 -20.84 -4.41 -12.67
N SER A 343 -19.91 -5.30 -12.30
CA SER A 343 -20.17 -6.74 -12.17
C SER A 343 -21.06 -7.10 -10.99
N GLY A 344 -21.35 -6.15 -10.11
CA GLY A 344 -22.07 -6.38 -8.86
C GLY A 344 -21.22 -7.01 -7.77
N TYR A 345 -19.88 -6.94 -7.89
CA TYR A 345 -18.99 -7.42 -6.84
C TYR A 345 -19.30 -6.70 -5.52
N ARG A 346 -19.34 -7.48 -4.47
CA ARG A 346 -19.43 -7.01 -3.08
C ARG A 346 -18.44 -7.80 -2.26
N GLN A 347 -17.75 -7.12 -1.37
CA GLN A 347 -16.89 -7.80 -0.40
C GLN A 347 -17.73 -8.71 0.50
N SER A 348 -17.17 -9.81 0.99
CA SER A 348 -17.89 -10.79 1.83
C SER A 348 -18.39 -10.22 3.17
N PHE A 349 -17.78 -9.10 3.60
CA PHE A 349 -18.28 -8.30 4.73
C PHE A 349 -18.20 -6.81 4.37
N SER A 350 -18.97 -5.96 5.03
CA SER A 350 -18.76 -4.52 5.05
C SER A 350 -18.20 -4.13 6.42
N ALA A 351 -17.15 -3.32 6.45
CA ALA A 351 -16.65 -2.71 7.67
C ALA A 351 -17.70 -1.68 8.16
N ASN A 352 -18.64 -2.09 9.00
CA ASN A 352 -19.63 -1.19 9.64
C ASN A 352 -19.05 -0.49 10.85
#